data_26da29ba311c40fa3a5c8cdfa3893e78
#
_entry.id   26da29ba311c40fa3a5c8cdfa3893e78
#
_cell.length_a   1.000
_cell.length_b   1.000
_cell.length_c   1.000
_cell.angle_alpha   90.00
_cell.angle_beta   90.00
_cell.angle_gamma   90.00
#
_symmetry.space_group_name_H-M   'P 1'
#
loop_
_entity.id
_entity.type
_entity.pdbx_description
1 polymer ?
#
loop_
_entity_poly.entity_id
_entity_poly.type
_entity_poly.pdbx_seq_one_letter_code
_entity_poly.pdbx_strand_id
1 'polypeptide(L)'
;MINTKKAFTLVELIVVITILAILGTIAFISLQGYSADARNSKRTSDLGNIQSAISLKQVEGVPLLSFVTTNALNVVATPNIAGLLDASASYDAGTPSYTVLNVVEKDFKDPNDKAYRIGATT
;
A
#
# COMPACT_ATOMS: atom_id res chain seq x y z
N MET A 1 -21.88 61.92 -12.77
CA MET A 1 -22.26 60.52 -12.51
C MET A 1 -21.53 60.03 -11.28
N ILE A 2 -22.22 59.85 -10.17
CA ILE A 2 -21.61 59.31 -8.92
C ILE A 2 -21.66 57.80 -9.02
N ASN A 3 -20.49 57.22 -9.23
CA ASN A 3 -20.35 55.75 -9.29
C ASN A 3 -20.35 55.20 -7.87
N THR A 4 -21.50 54.81 -7.36
CA THR A 4 -21.64 54.16 -6.06
C THR A 4 -21.04 52.74 -6.15
N LYS A 5 -19.78 52.59 -5.77
CA LYS A 5 -19.17 51.31 -5.59
C LYS A 5 -19.85 50.61 -4.40
N LYS A 6 -20.59 49.58 -4.66
CA LYS A 6 -21.14 48.71 -3.59
C LYS A 6 -19.95 48.07 -2.87
N ALA A 7 -19.73 48.47 -1.62
CA ALA A 7 -18.73 47.86 -0.76
C ALA A 7 -19.37 46.68 -0.03
N PHE A 8 -18.63 45.60 0.16
CA PHE A 8 -19.05 44.43 0.94
C PHE A 8 -19.26 44.84 2.41
N THR A 9 -20.32 44.31 2.99
CA THR A 9 -20.55 44.50 4.42
C THR A 9 -19.65 43.53 5.22
N LEU A 10 -19.26 43.93 6.43
CA LEU A 10 -18.47 43.09 7.33
C LEU A 10 -19.21 41.78 7.67
N VAL A 11 -20.56 41.84 7.78
CA VAL A 11 -21.39 40.68 8.06
C VAL A 11 -21.34 39.67 6.91
N GLU A 12 -21.41 40.11 5.65
CA GLU A 12 -21.30 39.23 4.48
C GLU A 12 -19.96 38.49 4.48
N LEU A 13 -18.87 39.17 4.84
CA LEU A 13 -17.56 38.54 4.91
C LEU A 13 -17.50 37.48 6.01
N ILE A 14 -18.00 37.78 7.22
CA ILE A 14 -17.99 36.85 8.35
C ILE A 14 -18.82 35.59 8.03
N VAL A 15 -20.00 35.75 7.42
CA VAL A 15 -20.84 34.63 7.03
C VAL A 15 -20.13 33.69 6.03
N VAL A 16 -19.50 34.28 5.02
CA VAL A 16 -18.76 33.48 4.02
C VAL A 16 -17.61 32.69 4.64
N ILE A 17 -16.77 33.32 5.47
CA ILE A 17 -15.66 32.62 6.09
C ILE A 17 -16.12 31.56 7.07
N THR A 18 -17.24 31.75 7.74
CA THR A 18 -17.83 30.74 8.65
C THR A 18 -18.29 29.51 7.87
N ILE A 19 -18.98 29.70 6.75
CA ILE A 19 -19.43 28.61 5.88
C ILE A 19 -18.22 27.87 5.31
N LEU A 20 -17.20 28.59 4.83
CA LEU A 20 -15.99 27.98 4.30
C LEU A 20 -15.23 27.18 5.37
N ALA A 21 -15.18 27.66 6.60
CA ALA A 21 -14.55 26.95 7.72
C ALA A 21 -15.27 25.61 8.02
N ILE A 22 -16.60 25.61 8.03
CA ILE A 22 -17.39 24.40 8.26
C ILE A 22 -17.20 23.42 7.11
N LEU A 23 -17.32 23.86 5.87
CA LEU A 23 -17.15 22.99 4.70
C LEU A 23 -15.72 22.43 4.61
N GLY A 24 -14.72 23.26 4.93
CA GLY A 24 -13.31 22.88 4.94
C GLY A 24 -13.01 21.76 5.96
N THR A 25 -13.59 21.83 7.15
CA THR A 25 -13.40 20.79 8.17
C THR A 25 -14.03 19.47 7.75
N ILE A 26 -15.22 19.48 7.18
CA ILE A 26 -15.89 18.26 6.68
C ILE A 26 -15.08 17.64 5.53
N ALA A 27 -14.62 18.43 4.58
CA ALA A 27 -13.80 17.97 3.47
C ALA A 27 -12.49 17.35 3.94
N PHE A 28 -11.83 17.93 4.93
CA PHE A 28 -10.57 17.44 5.46
C PHE A 28 -10.72 16.06 6.12
N ILE A 29 -11.76 15.85 6.93
CA ILE A 29 -12.05 14.55 7.57
C ILE A 29 -12.34 13.47 6.52
N SER A 30 -13.14 13.78 5.50
CA SER A 30 -13.45 12.86 4.41
C SER A 30 -12.19 12.43 3.64
N LEU A 31 -11.26 13.36 3.41
CA LEU A 31 -10.05 13.09 2.63
C LEU A 31 -9.11 12.09 3.32
N GLN A 32 -9.06 12.07 4.64
CA GLN A 32 -8.22 11.12 5.39
C GLN A 32 -8.66 9.66 5.16
N GLY A 33 -9.96 9.40 5.12
CA GLY A 33 -10.51 8.06 4.82
C GLY A 33 -10.11 7.58 3.43
N TYR A 34 -10.29 8.39 2.41
CA TYR A 34 -9.96 8.05 1.03
C TYR A 34 -8.47 7.73 0.81
N SER A 35 -7.58 8.42 1.52
CA SER A 35 -6.15 8.13 1.45
C SER A 35 -5.80 6.74 1.99
N ALA A 36 -6.45 6.28 3.05
CA ALA A 36 -6.25 4.94 3.59
C ALA A 36 -6.79 3.87 2.63
N ASP A 37 -7.98 4.09 2.09
CA ASP A 37 -8.61 3.16 1.14
C ASP A 37 -7.82 3.05 -0.16
N ALA A 38 -7.29 4.15 -0.67
CA ALA A 38 -6.44 4.16 -1.85
C ALA A 38 -5.16 3.35 -1.63
N ARG A 39 -4.53 3.47 -0.47
CA ARG A 39 -3.35 2.66 -0.11
C ARG A 39 -3.69 1.17 -0.01
N ASN A 40 -4.80 0.81 0.60
CA ASN A 40 -5.24 -0.57 0.71
C ASN A 40 -5.60 -1.17 -0.65
N SER A 41 -6.25 -0.40 -1.51
CA SER A 41 -6.56 -0.81 -2.88
C SER A 41 -5.29 -1.08 -3.69
N LYS A 42 -4.27 -0.22 -3.56
CA LYS A 42 -2.97 -0.46 -4.19
C LYS A 42 -2.33 -1.74 -3.67
N ARG A 43 -2.29 -1.97 -2.36
CA ARG A 43 -1.75 -3.22 -1.78
C ARG A 43 -2.44 -4.46 -2.32
N THR A 44 -3.75 -4.45 -2.37
CA THR A 44 -4.54 -5.58 -2.89
C THR A 44 -4.25 -5.83 -4.36
N SER A 45 -4.14 -4.78 -5.17
CA SER A 45 -3.77 -4.88 -6.58
C SER A 45 -2.36 -5.43 -6.77
N ASP A 46 -1.39 -4.91 -6.02
CA ASP A 46 0.00 -5.35 -6.09
C ASP A 46 0.14 -6.84 -5.72
N LEU A 47 -0.52 -7.28 -4.64
CA LEU A 47 -0.53 -8.67 -4.23
C LEU A 47 -1.18 -9.60 -5.27
N GLY A 48 -2.28 -9.18 -5.88
CA GLY A 48 -2.92 -9.91 -6.98
C GLY A 48 -2.01 -10.04 -8.20
N ASN A 49 -1.28 -9.00 -8.55
CA ASN A 49 -0.33 -9.03 -9.65
C ASN A 49 0.87 -9.93 -9.36
N ILE A 50 1.41 -9.90 -8.15
CA ILE A 50 2.49 -10.80 -7.71
C ILE A 50 2.01 -12.25 -7.74
N GLN A 51 0.82 -12.53 -7.23
CA GLN A 51 0.24 -13.87 -7.25
C GLN A 51 0.08 -14.40 -8.67
N SER A 52 -0.40 -13.56 -9.58
CA SER A 52 -0.54 -13.92 -10.99
C SER A 52 0.82 -14.19 -11.65
N ALA A 53 1.82 -13.37 -11.37
CA ALA A 53 3.18 -13.57 -11.88
C ALA A 53 3.81 -14.87 -11.35
N ILE A 54 3.63 -15.19 -10.07
CA ILE A 54 4.08 -16.45 -9.48
C ILE A 54 3.39 -17.64 -10.17
N SER A 55 2.08 -17.59 -10.35
CA SER A 55 1.33 -18.67 -11.00
C SER A 55 1.79 -18.90 -12.42
N LEU A 56 2.07 -17.85 -13.18
CA LEU A 56 2.60 -17.94 -14.54
C LEU A 56 3.98 -18.62 -14.55
N LYS A 57 4.87 -18.22 -13.64
CA LYS A 57 6.22 -18.80 -13.54
C LYS A 57 6.22 -20.23 -13.04
N GLN A 58 5.25 -20.63 -12.24
CA GLN A 58 5.06 -22.03 -11.84
C GLN A 58 4.68 -22.91 -13.04
N VAL A 59 3.86 -22.41 -13.95
CA VAL A 59 3.52 -23.12 -15.20
C VAL A 59 4.76 -23.27 -16.10
N GLU A 60 5.67 -22.30 -16.08
CA GLU A 60 6.97 -22.37 -16.77
C GLU A 60 7.97 -23.34 -16.10
N GLY A 61 7.61 -23.93 -14.96
CA GLY A 61 8.45 -24.90 -14.23
C GLY A 61 9.51 -24.28 -13.32
N VAL A 62 9.38 -23.00 -13.00
CA VAL A 62 10.31 -22.31 -12.09
C VAL A 62 10.07 -22.77 -10.64
N PRO A 63 11.09 -23.20 -9.88
CA PRO A 63 10.93 -23.64 -8.49
C PRO A 63 10.43 -22.54 -7.57
N LEU A 64 9.56 -22.87 -6.62
CA LEU A 64 9.00 -21.92 -5.65
C LEU A 64 10.05 -21.13 -4.86
N LEU A 65 11.16 -21.76 -4.52
CA LEU A 65 12.25 -21.10 -3.78
C LEU A 65 12.96 -19.98 -4.55
N SER A 66 12.89 -19.99 -5.88
CA SER A 66 13.49 -18.95 -6.70
C SER A 66 12.69 -17.65 -6.70
N PHE A 67 11.42 -17.67 -6.26
CA PHE A 67 10.59 -16.47 -6.18
C PHE A 67 10.91 -15.58 -4.98
N VAL A 68 11.77 -16.04 -4.09
CA VAL A 68 12.13 -15.33 -2.87
C VAL A 68 13.60 -14.93 -2.92
N THR A 69 13.87 -13.66 -2.73
CA THR A 69 15.24 -13.19 -2.49
C THR A 69 15.55 -13.44 -1.03
N THR A 70 16.43 -14.40 -0.75
CA THR A 70 16.87 -14.68 0.62
C THR A 70 17.60 -13.47 1.19
N ASN A 71 17.01 -12.86 2.20
CA ASN A 71 17.73 -11.89 2.99
C ASN A 71 18.66 -12.66 3.92
N ALA A 72 19.96 -12.55 3.72
CA ALA A 72 21.02 -13.35 4.35
C ALA A 72 21.06 -13.28 5.90
N LEU A 73 20.18 -12.50 6.53
CA LEU A 73 20.21 -12.25 7.96
C LEU A 73 19.20 -13.04 8.79
N ASN A 74 18.17 -13.65 8.19
CA ASN A 74 17.12 -14.33 8.95
C ASN A 74 16.47 -15.53 8.21
N VAL A 75 17.12 -16.07 7.25
CA VAL A 75 16.67 -17.35 6.73
C VAL A 75 17.17 -18.43 7.70
N VAL A 76 16.37 -18.78 8.66
CA VAL A 76 16.30 -20.17 9.07
C VAL A 76 15.69 -20.91 7.87
N ALA A 77 16.46 -20.98 6.81
CA ALA A 77 16.12 -21.73 5.62
C ALA A 77 16.49 -23.18 5.82
N THR A 78 15.90 -23.78 6.79
CA THR A 78 15.45 -25.12 6.68
C THR A 78 13.94 -24.98 6.57
N PRO A 79 13.37 -25.05 5.36
CA PRO A 79 11.99 -25.46 5.29
C PRO A 79 11.99 -26.84 5.93
N ASN A 80 11.65 -26.89 7.18
CA ASN A 80 11.21 -28.12 7.78
C ASN A 80 9.89 -28.42 7.08
N ILE A 81 10.01 -29.04 5.89
CA ILE A 81 8.90 -29.46 5.04
C ILE A 81 8.03 -30.50 5.77
N ALA A 82 8.36 -30.83 6.95
CA ALA A 82 7.63 -31.71 7.85
C ALA A 82 6.44 -30.99 8.53
N GLY A 83 5.79 -30.06 7.88
CA GLY A 83 4.38 -29.75 8.13
C GLY A 83 3.98 -29.18 9.50
N LEU A 84 4.90 -28.86 10.39
CA LEU A 84 4.61 -28.23 11.66
C LEU A 84 5.30 -26.87 11.74
N LEU A 85 4.62 -25.88 11.19
CA LEU A 85 4.82 -24.51 11.66
C LEU A 85 4.23 -24.45 13.07
N ASP A 86 5.09 -24.27 14.06
CA ASP A 86 4.63 -23.90 15.39
C ASP A 86 3.78 -22.62 15.23
N ALA A 87 2.55 -22.63 15.71
CA ALA A 87 1.60 -21.51 15.58
C ALA A 87 2.09 -20.20 16.22
N SER A 88 3.24 -20.23 16.90
CA SER A 88 3.88 -19.08 17.53
C SER A 88 5.12 -18.56 16.79
N ALA A 89 5.54 -19.17 15.71
CA ALA A 89 6.72 -18.77 14.97
C ALA A 89 6.37 -17.79 13.84
N SER A 90 6.91 -16.59 13.89
CA SER A 90 6.88 -15.69 12.74
C SER A 90 7.82 -16.22 11.65
N TYR A 91 7.28 -16.44 10.47
CA TYR A 91 8.03 -16.90 9.31
C TYR A 91 8.26 -15.74 8.34
N ASP A 92 9.51 -15.44 8.06
CA ASP A 92 9.89 -14.41 7.09
C ASP A 92 10.78 -15.06 6.01
N ALA A 93 10.22 -15.29 4.84
CA ALA A 93 10.93 -15.86 3.71
C ALA A 93 11.75 -14.81 2.92
N GLY A 94 11.60 -13.53 3.23
CA GLY A 94 12.27 -12.44 2.53
C GLY A 94 11.37 -11.70 1.55
N THR A 95 11.99 -10.94 0.65
CA THR A 95 11.29 -10.17 -0.38
C THR A 95 11.05 -11.00 -1.64
N PRO A 96 9.99 -10.71 -2.43
CA PRO A 96 9.80 -11.33 -3.73
C PRO A 96 11.01 -11.08 -4.64
N SER A 97 11.41 -12.08 -5.41
CA SER A 97 12.44 -11.92 -6.44
C SER A 97 11.84 -11.30 -7.69
N TYR A 98 11.83 -9.98 -7.75
CA TYR A 98 11.23 -9.22 -8.86
C TYR A 98 11.87 -9.55 -10.22
N THR A 99 13.16 -9.92 -10.22
CA THR A 99 13.87 -10.34 -11.44
C THR A 99 13.33 -11.67 -11.98
N VAL A 100 13.12 -12.66 -11.12
CA VAL A 100 12.58 -13.97 -11.52
C VAL A 100 11.11 -13.84 -11.93
N LEU A 101 10.36 -12.99 -11.25
CA LEU A 101 8.97 -12.69 -11.58
C LEU A 101 8.81 -11.83 -12.83
N ASN A 102 9.91 -11.26 -13.34
CA ASN A 102 9.92 -10.35 -14.49
C ASN A 102 9.01 -9.13 -14.31
N VAL A 103 9.05 -8.56 -13.12
CA VAL A 103 8.29 -7.36 -12.75
C VAL A 103 9.23 -6.28 -12.23
N VAL A 104 8.80 -5.04 -12.32
CA VAL A 104 9.62 -3.89 -11.88
C VAL A 104 9.40 -3.65 -10.39
N GLU A 105 10.45 -3.79 -9.58
CA GLU A 105 10.40 -3.61 -8.13
C GLU A 105 9.74 -2.31 -7.69
N LYS A 106 10.04 -1.22 -8.37
CA LYS A 106 9.52 0.11 -8.06
C LYS A 106 7.97 0.18 -8.09
N ASP A 107 7.32 -0.64 -8.92
CA ASP A 107 5.87 -0.65 -9.08
C ASP A 107 5.17 -1.46 -7.97
N PHE A 108 5.95 -2.29 -7.24
CA PHE A 108 5.47 -3.19 -6.19
C PHE A 108 5.98 -2.80 -4.80
N LYS A 109 6.00 -1.52 -4.49
CA LYS A 109 6.27 -1.02 -3.14
C LYS A 109 4.97 -0.64 -2.44
N ASP A 110 4.92 -0.95 -1.13
CA ASP A 110 3.86 -0.42 -0.26
C ASP A 110 3.80 1.12 -0.37
N PRO A 111 2.63 1.73 -0.34
CA PRO A 111 2.49 3.18 -0.35
C PRO A 111 3.24 3.94 0.74
N ASN A 112 3.70 3.25 1.79
CA ASN A 112 4.59 3.77 2.81
C ASN A 112 6.08 3.50 2.52
N ASP A 113 6.43 3.21 1.26
CA ASP A 113 7.78 2.93 0.76
C ASP A 113 8.47 1.71 1.41
N LYS A 114 7.70 0.77 1.92
CA LYS A 114 8.21 -0.50 2.47
C LYS A 114 8.16 -1.59 1.41
N ALA A 115 9.17 -2.44 1.37
CA ALA A 115 9.17 -3.62 0.52
C ALA A 115 8.13 -4.63 1.03
N TYR A 116 7.40 -5.27 0.11
CA TYR A 116 6.57 -6.42 0.46
C TYR A 116 7.46 -7.59 0.89
N ARG A 117 7.00 -8.36 1.85
CA ARG A 117 7.72 -9.54 2.35
C ARG A 117 6.84 -10.78 2.22
N ILE A 118 7.46 -11.88 1.94
CA ILE A 118 6.81 -13.19 1.90
C ILE A 118 7.02 -13.82 3.26
N GLY A 119 5.95 -14.08 3.96
CA GLY A 119 5.99 -14.69 5.28
C GLY A 119 4.63 -14.67 5.94
N ALA A 120 4.49 -15.41 7.02
CA ALA A 120 3.35 -15.36 7.90
C ALA A 120 3.76 -14.69 9.21
N THR A 121 3.06 -13.63 9.57
CA THR A 121 3.09 -13.08 10.94
C THR A 121 1.83 -13.54 11.63
N THR A 122 1.96 -14.21 12.71
CA THR A 122 0.86 -14.45 13.66
C THR A 122 0.62 -13.21 14.51
#